data_047859ac9171aa17160628fbe66b6e72
#
_entry.id   047859ac9171aa17160628fbe66b6e72
#
_cell.length_a   1.000
_cell.length_b   1.000
_cell.length_c   1.000
_cell.angle_alpha   90.00
_cell.angle_beta   90.00
_cell.angle_gamma   90.00
#
_symmetry.space_group_name_H-M   'P 1'
#
loop_
_entity.id
_entity.type
_entity.pdbx_description
1 polymer ?
#
loop_
_entity_poly.entity_id
_entity_poly.type
_entity_poly.pdbx_seq_one_letter_code
_entity_poly.pdbx_strand_id
1 'polypeptide(L)'
;MGVRNAIGRDLVDEHLHLCLEAGINVEGINAEVMMGQWEFQVFGKGAGNAGDEVWMARYIMERTGEKYGIAVDWHPKPVKGDWNGSGMHANFSNGAMREQGGKEMMTKICETFGENIDRHISVYGADTVSYTHLTLPTICSV
;
A
#
# COMPACT_ATOMS: atom_id res chain seq x y z
N MET A 1 14.96 -1.41 -12.24
CA MET A 1 15.21 -2.87 -12.31
C MET A 1 15.08 -3.34 -13.75
N GLY A 2 15.94 -4.26 -14.20
CA GLY A 2 15.90 -4.77 -15.58
C GLY A 2 15.09 -6.05 -15.73
N VAL A 3 14.98 -6.54 -16.97
CA VAL A 3 14.23 -7.74 -17.38
C VAL A 3 14.43 -8.95 -16.46
N ARG A 4 15.61 -9.12 -15.88
CA ARG A 4 15.93 -10.28 -15.04
C ARG A 4 15.28 -10.24 -13.65
N ASN A 5 14.84 -9.08 -13.19
CA ASN A 5 14.37 -8.87 -11.81
C ASN A 5 12.86 -8.56 -11.74
N ALA A 6 12.22 -8.30 -12.86
CA ALA A 6 10.78 -8.01 -12.95
C ALA A 6 9.98 -9.30 -13.22
N ILE A 7 10.13 -10.28 -12.31
CA ILE A 7 9.41 -11.56 -12.39
C ILE A 7 7.93 -11.31 -12.11
N GLY A 8 7.04 -11.97 -12.87
CA GLY A 8 5.59 -11.85 -12.72
C GLY A 8 4.97 -10.63 -13.42
N ARG A 9 5.69 -10.00 -14.35
CA ARG A 9 5.18 -8.82 -15.08
C ARG A 9 3.85 -9.07 -15.77
N ASP A 10 3.71 -10.16 -16.51
CA ASP A 10 2.49 -10.47 -17.26
C ASP A 10 1.27 -10.56 -16.32
N LEU A 11 1.44 -11.15 -15.13
CA LEU A 11 0.41 -11.19 -14.10
C LEU A 11 0.05 -9.78 -13.61
N VAL A 12 1.05 -8.95 -13.34
CA VAL A 12 0.83 -7.60 -12.78
C VAL A 12 0.22 -6.67 -13.82
N ASP A 13 0.63 -6.78 -15.08
CA ASP A 13 0.06 -6.00 -16.18
C ASP A 13 -1.41 -6.40 -16.42
N GLU A 14 -1.74 -7.70 -16.36
CA GLU A 14 -3.13 -8.17 -16.43
C GLU A 14 -3.95 -7.70 -15.21
N HIS A 15 -3.37 -7.79 -14.01
CA HIS A 15 -4.01 -7.28 -12.79
C HIS A 15 -4.37 -5.80 -12.91
N LEU A 16 -3.43 -4.97 -13.36
CA LEU A 16 -3.68 -3.55 -13.60
C LEU A 16 -4.88 -3.35 -14.55
N HIS A 17 -4.87 -4.08 -15.65
CA HIS A 17 -5.93 -3.99 -16.66
C HIS A 17 -7.30 -4.36 -16.08
N LEU A 18 -7.38 -5.47 -15.36
CA LEU A 18 -8.62 -5.93 -14.71
C LEU A 18 -9.11 -4.96 -13.62
N CYS A 19 -8.21 -4.36 -12.87
CA CYS A 19 -8.57 -3.34 -11.88
C CYS A 19 -9.19 -2.11 -12.56
N LEU A 20 -8.59 -1.63 -13.65
CA LEU A 20 -9.13 -0.50 -14.41
C LEU A 20 -10.49 -0.83 -15.04
N GLU A 21 -10.67 -2.03 -15.59
CA GLU A 21 -11.96 -2.49 -16.10
C GLU A 21 -13.03 -2.60 -15.00
N ALA A 22 -12.64 -2.97 -13.79
CA ALA A 22 -13.52 -3.00 -12.63
C ALA A 22 -13.84 -1.60 -12.05
N GLY A 23 -13.26 -0.55 -12.61
CA GLY A 23 -13.47 0.82 -12.16
C GLY A 23 -12.66 1.20 -10.93
N ILE A 24 -11.66 0.41 -10.55
CA ILE A 24 -10.73 0.73 -9.46
C ILE A 24 -9.73 1.76 -9.96
N ASN A 25 -9.55 2.84 -9.22
CA ASN A 25 -8.59 3.88 -9.58
C ASN A 25 -7.17 3.49 -9.19
N VAL A 26 -6.53 2.64 -9.98
CA VAL A 26 -5.11 2.31 -9.84
C VAL A 26 -4.28 3.37 -10.54
N GLU A 27 -3.42 4.06 -9.79
CA GLU A 27 -2.62 5.18 -10.32
C GLU A 27 -1.20 4.78 -10.71
N GLY A 28 -0.72 3.64 -10.24
CA GLY A 28 0.61 3.19 -10.57
C GLY A 28 0.90 1.76 -10.14
N ILE A 29 1.89 1.18 -10.81
CA ILE A 29 2.51 -0.09 -10.46
C ILE A 29 4.01 0.05 -10.55
N ASN A 30 4.75 -0.58 -9.65
CA ASN A 30 6.20 -0.67 -9.73
C ASN A 30 6.72 -2.00 -9.19
N ALA A 31 7.83 -2.45 -9.78
CA ALA A 31 8.58 -3.56 -9.25
C ALA A 31 9.46 -3.07 -8.10
N GLU A 32 9.34 -3.74 -6.97
CA GLU A 32 10.08 -3.44 -5.76
C GLU A 32 11.47 -4.09 -5.71
N VAL A 33 12.17 -3.98 -4.58
CA VAL A 33 13.58 -4.37 -4.44
C VAL A 33 13.78 -5.88 -4.54
N MET A 34 12.91 -6.67 -3.90
CA MET A 34 12.99 -8.12 -3.94
C MET A 34 12.42 -8.67 -5.25
N MET A 35 13.01 -9.71 -5.79
CA MET A 35 12.49 -10.39 -6.98
C MET A 35 11.06 -10.87 -6.76
N GLY A 36 10.16 -10.55 -7.68
CA GLY A 36 8.74 -10.90 -7.57
C GLY A 36 7.95 -10.03 -6.60
N GLN A 37 8.57 -9.05 -5.96
CA GLN A 37 7.88 -8.06 -5.14
C GLN A 37 7.38 -6.93 -6.03
N TRP A 38 6.09 -6.66 -5.96
CA TRP A 38 5.42 -5.61 -6.72
C TRP A 38 4.58 -4.74 -5.81
N GLU A 39 4.40 -3.51 -6.21
CA GLU A 39 3.54 -2.53 -5.55
C GLU A 39 2.53 -1.99 -6.55
N PHE A 40 1.32 -1.72 -6.09
CA PHE A 40 0.34 -0.93 -6.82
C PHE A 40 -0.26 0.13 -5.90
N GLN A 41 -0.65 1.27 -6.46
CA GLN A 41 -1.25 2.37 -5.73
C GLN A 41 -2.71 2.52 -6.14
N VAL A 42 -3.59 2.64 -5.15
CA VAL A 42 -5.02 2.90 -5.34
C VAL A 42 -5.35 4.27 -4.74
N PHE A 43 -6.07 5.08 -5.49
CA PHE A 43 -6.52 6.39 -5.04
C PHE A 43 -8.04 6.42 -4.87
N GLY A 44 -8.51 6.39 -3.64
CA GLY A 44 -9.93 6.51 -3.28
C GLY A 44 -10.29 7.88 -2.70
N LYS A 45 -11.47 8.38 -3.05
CA LYS A 45 -12.04 9.56 -2.38
C LYS A 45 -12.76 9.13 -1.11
N GLY A 46 -12.10 9.40 0.03
CA GLY A 46 -12.58 8.99 1.35
C GLY A 46 -12.08 7.59 1.76
N ALA A 47 -11.94 7.39 3.06
CA ALA A 47 -11.32 6.20 3.64
C ALA A 47 -12.07 4.90 3.32
N GLY A 48 -13.41 4.94 3.33
CA GLY A 48 -14.24 3.77 3.01
C GLY A 48 -13.99 3.30 1.59
N ASN A 49 -14.12 4.21 0.61
CA ASN A 49 -13.91 3.88 -0.79
C ASN A 49 -12.49 3.39 -1.07
N ALA A 50 -11.47 4.06 -0.50
CA ALA A 50 -10.08 3.63 -0.65
C ALA A 50 -9.87 2.21 -0.08
N GLY A 51 -10.46 1.90 1.07
CA GLY A 51 -10.41 0.57 1.67
C GLY A 51 -11.08 -0.49 0.80
N ASP A 52 -12.27 -0.23 0.30
CA ASP A 52 -13.02 -1.15 -0.57
C ASP A 52 -12.28 -1.43 -1.87
N GLU A 53 -11.74 -0.40 -2.51
CA GLU A 53 -10.95 -0.52 -3.73
C GLU A 53 -9.66 -1.33 -3.52
N VAL A 54 -8.94 -1.11 -2.41
CA VAL A 54 -7.75 -1.91 -2.07
C VAL A 54 -8.11 -3.38 -1.87
N TRP A 55 -9.20 -3.69 -1.16
CA TRP A 55 -9.63 -5.07 -0.95
C TRP A 55 -10.06 -5.73 -2.26
N MET A 56 -10.76 -5.02 -3.12
CA MET A 56 -11.12 -5.54 -4.44
C MET A 56 -9.89 -5.76 -5.32
N ALA A 57 -8.93 -4.83 -5.32
CA ALA A 57 -7.68 -4.98 -6.06
C ALA A 57 -6.87 -6.20 -5.57
N ARG A 58 -6.83 -6.45 -4.26
CA ARG A 58 -6.21 -7.66 -3.68
C ARG A 58 -6.92 -8.93 -4.15
N TYR A 59 -8.25 -8.95 -4.13
CA TYR A 59 -9.02 -10.09 -4.62
C TYR A 59 -8.74 -10.37 -6.11
N ILE A 60 -8.70 -9.34 -6.95
CA ILE A 60 -8.37 -9.47 -8.38
C ILE A 60 -6.95 -10.03 -8.54
N MET A 61 -5.98 -9.60 -7.74
CA MET A 61 -4.62 -10.12 -7.76
C MET A 61 -4.57 -11.61 -7.45
N GLU A 62 -5.27 -12.06 -6.41
CA GLU A 62 -5.38 -13.48 -6.06
C GLU A 62 -5.98 -14.30 -7.22
N ARG A 63 -7.09 -13.83 -7.79
CA ARG A 63 -7.75 -14.50 -8.91
C ARG A 63 -6.87 -14.54 -10.15
N THR A 64 -6.13 -13.48 -10.42
CA THR A 64 -5.17 -13.44 -11.53
C THR A 64 -4.00 -14.39 -11.25
N GLY A 65 -3.51 -14.41 -10.01
CA GLY A 65 -2.46 -15.34 -9.58
C GLY A 65 -2.80 -16.80 -9.83
N GLU A 66 -4.03 -17.21 -9.54
CA GLU A 66 -4.51 -18.57 -9.82
C GLU A 66 -4.37 -18.95 -11.31
N LYS A 67 -4.68 -18.02 -12.21
CA LYS A 67 -4.55 -18.23 -13.66
C LYS A 67 -3.10 -18.49 -14.09
N TYR A 68 -2.14 -17.83 -13.43
CA TYR A 68 -0.70 -17.96 -13.70
C TYR A 68 -0.02 -19.05 -12.87
N GLY A 69 -0.75 -19.71 -11.97
CA GLY A 69 -0.17 -20.67 -11.03
C GLY A 69 0.80 -20.01 -10.04
N ILE A 70 0.58 -18.75 -9.71
CA ILE A 70 1.40 -17.95 -8.80
C ILE A 70 0.60 -17.67 -7.53
N ALA A 71 1.16 -18.02 -6.38
CA ALA A 71 0.60 -17.64 -5.09
C ALA A 71 1.05 -16.21 -4.73
N VAL A 72 0.09 -15.39 -4.31
CA VAL A 72 0.33 -14.03 -3.83
C VAL A 72 0.57 -14.07 -2.32
N ASP A 73 1.65 -13.48 -1.86
CA ASP A 73 1.97 -13.39 -0.44
C ASP A 73 1.84 -11.94 0.05
N TRP A 74 0.88 -11.70 0.92
CA TRP A 74 0.61 -10.40 1.53
C TRP A 74 1.30 -10.20 2.87
N HIS A 75 2.14 -11.15 3.30
CA HIS A 75 2.84 -11.04 4.56
C HIS A 75 3.84 -9.88 4.55
N PRO A 76 3.90 -9.04 5.59
CA PRO A 76 4.80 -7.88 5.61
C PRO A 76 6.29 -8.24 5.56
N LYS A 77 6.66 -9.47 5.93
CA LYS A 77 8.03 -10.00 5.86
C LYS A 77 8.00 -11.46 5.38
N PRO A 78 7.73 -11.70 4.08
CA PRO A 78 7.58 -13.07 3.56
C PRO A 78 8.90 -13.87 3.62
N VAL A 79 10.02 -13.19 3.50
CA VAL A 79 11.35 -13.80 3.57
C VAL A 79 12.12 -13.20 4.75
N LYS A 80 12.55 -14.07 5.68
CA LYS A 80 13.32 -13.66 6.86
C LYS A 80 14.76 -13.28 6.49
N GLY A 81 15.42 -12.56 7.38
CA GLY A 81 16.79 -12.12 7.23
C GLY A 81 16.91 -10.77 6.54
N ASP A 82 17.99 -10.56 5.82
CA ASP A 82 18.35 -9.27 5.17
C ASP A 82 17.63 -9.04 3.82
N TRP A 83 16.38 -9.49 3.74
CA TRP A 83 15.51 -9.25 2.59
C TRP A 83 14.51 -8.13 2.88
N ASN A 84 14.00 -7.51 1.81
CA ASN A 84 12.98 -6.48 1.91
C ASN A 84 11.72 -6.99 2.64
N GLY A 85 11.16 -6.13 3.47
CA GLY A 85 9.79 -6.24 3.90
C GLY A 85 8.86 -5.56 2.91
N SER A 86 7.57 -5.69 3.13
CA SER A 86 6.54 -4.94 2.43
C SER A 86 5.61 -4.27 3.43
N GLY A 87 5.09 -3.12 3.06
CA GLY A 87 4.15 -2.38 3.89
C GLY A 87 3.19 -1.59 3.02
N MET A 88 1.95 -1.49 3.45
CA MET A 88 0.98 -0.62 2.79
C MET A 88 1.09 0.78 3.38
N HIS A 89 1.48 1.75 2.58
CA HIS A 89 1.44 3.15 2.97
C HIS A 89 0.03 3.71 2.73
N ALA A 90 -0.52 4.37 3.75
CA ALA A 90 -1.76 5.09 3.64
C ALA A 90 -1.46 6.60 3.64
N ASN A 91 -1.53 7.21 2.47
CA ASN A 91 -1.40 8.65 2.31
C ASN A 91 -2.80 9.28 2.28
N PHE A 92 -2.97 10.41 2.92
CA PHE A 92 -4.24 11.12 2.91
C PHE A 92 -4.04 12.63 2.92
N SER A 93 -5.00 13.35 2.40
CA SER A 93 -5.09 14.80 2.55
C SER A 93 -6.55 15.25 2.61
N ASN A 94 -6.77 16.41 3.20
CA ASN A 94 -8.04 17.12 3.15
C ASN A 94 -7.87 18.53 2.58
N GLY A 95 -8.98 19.27 2.41
CA GLY A 95 -8.93 20.64 1.87
C GLY A 95 -7.99 21.54 2.63
N ALA A 96 -8.06 21.55 3.96
CA ALA A 96 -7.24 22.42 4.81
C ALA A 96 -5.74 22.11 4.72
N MET A 97 -5.36 20.84 4.50
CA MET A 97 -3.95 20.47 4.31
C MET A 97 -3.37 20.97 2.98
N ARG A 98 -4.23 21.16 1.97
CA ARG A 98 -3.82 21.61 0.62
C ARG A 98 -3.85 23.12 0.42
N GLU A 99 -4.37 23.86 1.39
CA GLU A 99 -4.47 25.32 1.34
C GLU A 99 -3.28 26.01 2.00
N GLN A 100 -3.21 27.34 1.90
CA GLN A 100 -2.21 28.13 2.60
C GLN A 100 -2.36 27.94 4.12
N GLY A 101 -1.29 27.56 4.80
CA GLY A 101 -1.34 27.16 6.22
C GLY A 101 -1.46 25.67 6.45
N GLY A 102 -1.51 24.85 5.43
CA GLY A 102 -1.65 23.39 5.51
C GLY A 102 -0.58 22.70 6.36
N LYS A 103 0.62 23.27 6.47
CA LYS A 103 1.69 22.76 7.33
C LYS A 103 1.28 22.72 8.80
N GLU A 104 0.61 23.75 9.28
CA GLU A 104 0.13 23.80 10.68
C GLU A 104 -0.93 22.73 10.94
N MET A 105 -1.84 22.52 9.97
CA MET A 105 -2.84 21.45 10.04
C MET A 105 -2.18 20.07 10.04
N MET A 106 -1.17 19.84 9.21
CA MET A 106 -0.42 18.58 9.17
C MET A 106 0.30 18.32 10.51
N THR A 107 0.94 19.34 11.08
CA THR A 107 1.59 19.23 12.40
C THR A 107 0.59 18.82 13.47
N LYS A 108 -0.58 19.47 13.53
CA LYS A 108 -1.64 19.13 14.49
C LYS A 108 -2.15 17.69 14.32
N ILE A 109 -2.29 17.23 13.06
CA ILE A 109 -2.69 15.85 12.79
C ILE A 109 -1.63 14.86 13.29
N CYS A 110 -0.34 15.13 13.06
CA CYS A 110 0.75 14.30 13.57
C CYS A 110 0.75 14.23 15.10
N GLU A 111 0.56 15.36 15.79
CA GLU A 111 0.43 15.40 17.25
C GLU A 111 -0.73 14.53 17.72
N THR A 112 -1.91 14.68 17.10
CA THR A 112 -3.10 13.87 17.42
C THR A 112 -2.87 12.38 17.19
N PHE A 113 -2.15 11.99 16.14
CA PHE A 113 -1.77 10.61 15.90
C PHE A 113 -0.83 10.08 16.98
N GLY A 114 0.15 10.89 17.41
CA GLY A 114 1.05 10.54 18.50
C GLY A 114 0.31 10.29 19.82
N GLU A 115 -0.68 11.12 20.15
CA GLU A 115 -1.52 10.96 21.35
C GLU A 115 -2.39 9.68 21.31
N ASN A 116 -2.68 9.16 20.14
CA ASN A 116 -3.57 8.02 19.92
C ASN A 116 -2.84 6.80 19.32
N ILE A 117 -1.53 6.72 19.44
CA ILE A 117 -0.70 5.72 18.77
C ILE A 117 -1.13 4.28 19.06
N ASP A 118 -1.42 3.96 20.32
CA ASP A 118 -1.84 2.61 20.71
C ASP A 118 -3.15 2.17 20.03
N ARG A 119 -4.08 3.12 19.88
CA ARG A 119 -5.34 2.88 19.18
C ARG A 119 -5.10 2.62 17.70
N HIS A 120 -4.18 3.35 17.07
CA HIS A 120 -3.83 3.12 15.66
C HIS A 120 -3.16 1.76 15.48
N ILE A 121 -2.19 1.43 16.32
CA ILE A 121 -1.47 0.14 16.26
C ILE A 121 -2.45 -1.04 16.40
N SER A 122 -3.43 -0.94 17.28
CA SER A 122 -4.39 -2.02 17.53
C SER A 122 -5.22 -2.44 16.30
N VAL A 123 -5.28 -1.62 15.26
CA VAL A 123 -6.05 -1.88 14.03
C VAL A 123 -5.17 -2.11 12.78
N TYR A 124 -3.86 -2.05 12.91
CA TYR A 124 -2.95 -2.23 11.76
C TYR A 124 -2.74 -3.69 11.35
N GLY A 125 -3.24 -4.65 12.11
CA GLY A 125 -3.15 -6.07 11.81
C GLY A 125 -2.16 -6.82 12.69
N ALA A 126 -2.14 -8.14 12.53
CA ALA A 126 -1.27 -9.03 13.27
C ALA A 126 0.20 -8.88 12.81
N ASP A 127 1.13 -9.11 13.75
CA ASP A 127 2.57 -9.15 13.52
C ASP A 127 3.23 -7.86 12.98
N THR A 128 2.49 -6.78 12.84
CA THR A 128 3.00 -5.49 12.34
C THR A 128 4.15 -4.97 13.22
N VAL A 129 4.08 -5.17 14.52
CA VAL A 129 5.10 -4.72 15.50
C VAL A 129 6.34 -5.62 15.48
N SER A 130 6.18 -6.89 15.14
CA SER A 130 7.28 -7.88 15.16
C SER A 130 8.25 -7.75 13.99
N TYR A 131 7.81 -7.17 12.88
CA TYR A 131 8.57 -7.13 11.63
C TYR A 131 8.81 -5.74 11.07
N THR A 132 8.15 -4.74 11.59
CA THR A 132 8.28 -3.36 11.11
C THR A 132 8.65 -2.44 12.26
N HIS A 133 9.73 -1.68 12.13
CA HIS A 133 9.89 -0.50 12.95
C HIS A 133 8.77 0.46 12.56
N LEU A 134 7.82 0.67 13.46
CA LEU A 134 6.80 1.70 13.29
C LEU A 134 7.50 3.05 13.32
N THR A 135 7.94 3.50 12.18
CA THR A 135 8.22 4.91 12.00
C THR A 135 6.88 5.63 11.91
N LEU A 136 6.77 6.76 12.58
CA LEU A 136 5.65 7.67 12.38
C LEU A 136 5.40 7.84 10.89
N PRO A 137 4.12 7.83 10.43
CA PRO A 137 3.82 7.95 9.02
C PRO A 137 4.57 9.13 8.45
N THR A 138 5.40 8.85 7.45
CA THR A 138 6.06 9.91 6.70
C THR A 138 4.97 10.58 5.90
N ILE A 139 4.57 11.76 6.34
CA ILE A 139 3.63 12.57 5.56
C ILE A 139 4.42 13.11 4.37
N CYS A 140 4.33 12.42 3.25
CA CYS A 140 4.75 12.99 1.98
C CYS A 140 3.67 13.96 1.53
N SER A 141 3.95 15.24 1.64
CA SER A 141 3.22 16.27 0.93
C SER A 141 3.69 16.27 -0.53
N VAL A 142 2.81 16.00 -1.44
CA VAL A 142 2.95 16.37 -2.85
C VAL A 142 2.33 17.75 -3.04
#